data_50ea31e73d7b25d390f5685a0ede2025
#
_entry.id   50ea31e73d7b25d390f5685a0ede2025
#
_cell.length_a   1.000
_cell.length_b   1.000
_cell.length_c   1.000
_cell.angle_alpha   90.00
_cell.angle_beta   90.00
_cell.angle_gamma   90.00
#
_symmetry.space_group_name_H-M   'P 1'
#
loop_
_entity.id
_entity.type
_entity.pdbx_description
1 polymer ?
#
loop_
_entity_poly.entity_id
_entity_poly.type
_entity_poly.pdbx_seq_one_letter_code
_entity_poly.pdbx_strand_id
1 'polypeptide(L)'
;YFLPRIVSEFRLKYPKVNLALLQGTPRQVGEWVAQGQADIGVATEALTLFDSLVTLPCYTWQHVVVAPKGHTLLKHKEDLTLKHLARYPIVTYESQFTGRGRIDMAFSGENIKPHIVLEAIDSDVIKTYVGLGLGIGIIAGVAFDAERDSPLEAIMAGHLFGTHTARLAVRRGVFLRDFTFTCLQMMAPKVDKQHLKNLVFGQM
;
A
#
# COMPACT_ATOMS: atom_id res chain seq x y z
N TYR A 1 3.90 7.41 -1.21
CA TYR A 1 4.56 7.65 0.08
C TYR A 1 5.92 6.95 0.18
N PHE A 2 6.07 5.70 -0.27
CA PHE A 2 7.34 4.96 -0.26
C PHE A 2 8.24 5.29 -1.47
N LEU A 3 7.69 5.31 -2.67
CA LEU A 3 8.44 5.46 -3.92
C LEU A 3 9.12 6.83 -4.14
N PRO A 4 8.57 7.99 -3.71
CA PRO A 4 9.15 9.29 -4.05
C PRO A 4 10.62 9.43 -3.65
N ARG A 5 10.99 8.95 -2.47
CA ARG A 5 12.39 8.95 -2.01
C ARG A 5 13.28 8.07 -2.89
N ILE A 6 12.83 6.84 -3.19
CA ILE A 6 13.55 5.89 -4.03
C ILE A 6 13.76 6.47 -5.44
N VAL A 7 12.72 7.05 -6.02
CA VAL A 7 12.77 7.70 -7.34
C VAL A 7 13.78 8.84 -7.36
N SER A 8 13.79 9.68 -6.33
CA SER A 8 14.73 10.80 -6.21
C SER A 8 16.18 10.29 -6.15
N GLU A 9 16.47 9.34 -5.28
CA GLU A 9 17.81 8.76 -5.14
C GLU A 9 18.25 8.03 -6.42
N PHE A 10 17.33 7.29 -7.06
CA PHE A 10 17.61 6.58 -8.31
C PHE A 10 17.96 7.53 -9.45
N ARG A 11 17.20 8.63 -9.61
CA ARG A 11 17.47 9.63 -10.67
C ARG A 11 18.81 10.33 -10.48
N LEU A 12 19.22 10.58 -9.25
CA LEU A 12 20.57 11.14 -8.98
C LEU A 12 21.67 10.17 -9.39
N LYS A 13 21.46 8.86 -9.16
CA LYS A 13 22.46 7.84 -9.50
C LYS A 13 22.49 7.49 -10.99
N TYR A 14 21.33 7.55 -11.65
CA TYR A 14 21.17 7.18 -13.07
C TYR A 14 20.45 8.28 -13.87
N PRO A 15 21.06 9.45 -14.05
CA PRO A 15 20.40 10.63 -14.65
C PRO A 15 20.01 10.43 -16.13
N LYS A 16 20.62 9.46 -16.82
CA LYS A 16 20.32 9.15 -18.22
C LYS A 16 19.25 8.06 -18.40
N VAL A 17 18.75 7.46 -17.31
CA VAL A 17 17.70 6.45 -17.36
C VAL A 17 16.34 7.13 -17.29
N ASN A 18 15.50 6.92 -18.28
CA ASN A 18 14.12 7.36 -18.24
C ASN A 18 13.33 6.46 -17.30
N LEU A 19 12.68 7.07 -16.32
CA LEU A 19 11.81 6.40 -15.36
C LEU A 19 10.37 6.83 -15.63
N ALA A 20 9.51 5.86 -15.97
CA ALA A 20 8.07 6.04 -16.08
C ALA A 20 7.39 5.38 -14.87
N LEU A 21 6.41 6.05 -14.28
CA LEU A 21 5.61 5.52 -13.18
C LEU A 21 4.17 5.31 -13.67
N LEU A 22 3.67 4.09 -13.48
CA LEU A 22 2.30 3.70 -13.73
C LEU A 22 1.59 3.45 -12.40
N GLN A 23 0.36 3.90 -12.26
CA GLN A 23 -0.46 3.68 -11.07
C GLN A 23 -1.69 2.86 -11.43
N GLY A 24 -1.97 1.83 -10.63
CA GLY A 24 -3.13 0.97 -10.84
C GLY A 24 -3.43 0.09 -9.63
N THR A 25 -4.45 -0.75 -9.77
CA THR A 25 -4.79 -1.75 -8.77
C THR A 25 -3.68 -2.81 -8.66
N PRO A 26 -3.57 -3.56 -7.53
CA PRO A 26 -2.57 -4.61 -7.39
C PRO A 26 -2.60 -5.63 -8.53
N ARG A 27 -3.79 -5.96 -9.05
CA ARG A 27 -3.95 -6.86 -10.20
C ARG A 27 -3.38 -6.26 -11.48
N GLN A 28 -3.71 -5.01 -11.79
CA GLN A 28 -3.17 -4.32 -12.97
C GLN A 28 -1.65 -4.22 -12.91
N VAL A 29 -1.08 -3.91 -11.74
CA VAL A 29 0.38 -3.90 -11.55
C VAL A 29 0.98 -5.27 -11.88
N GLY A 30 0.39 -6.36 -11.38
CA GLY A 30 0.82 -7.72 -11.70
C GLY A 30 0.74 -8.03 -13.20
N GLU A 31 -0.36 -7.66 -13.85
CA GLU A 31 -0.57 -7.84 -15.30
C GLU A 31 0.47 -7.06 -16.12
N TRP A 32 0.75 -5.80 -15.80
CA TRP A 32 1.75 -4.98 -16.49
C TRP A 32 3.15 -5.57 -16.40
N VAL A 33 3.55 -6.07 -15.23
CA VAL A 33 4.85 -6.74 -15.07
C VAL A 33 4.89 -8.06 -15.83
N ALA A 34 3.84 -8.88 -15.73
CA ALA A 34 3.75 -10.16 -16.44
C ALA A 34 3.84 -10.00 -17.96
N GLN A 35 3.22 -8.96 -18.51
CA GLN A 35 3.20 -8.62 -19.93
C GLN A 35 4.44 -7.84 -20.39
N GLY A 36 5.32 -7.42 -19.46
CA GLY A 36 6.52 -6.62 -19.78
C GLY A 36 6.24 -5.15 -20.10
N GLN A 37 5.06 -4.64 -19.75
CA GLN A 37 4.71 -3.21 -19.82
C GLN A 37 5.37 -2.40 -18.70
N ALA A 38 5.70 -3.07 -17.60
CA ALA A 38 6.51 -2.51 -16.51
C ALA A 38 7.66 -3.48 -16.16
N ASP A 39 8.84 -2.93 -15.86
CA ASP A 39 10.01 -3.70 -15.44
C ASP A 39 9.92 -4.16 -13.99
N ILE A 40 9.34 -3.33 -13.12
CA ILE A 40 9.18 -3.58 -11.69
C ILE A 40 7.75 -3.22 -11.28
N GLY A 41 7.12 -4.08 -10.51
CA GLY A 41 5.86 -3.81 -9.83
C GLY A 41 6.06 -3.62 -8.32
N VAL A 42 5.30 -2.71 -7.73
CA VAL A 42 5.19 -2.55 -6.27
C VAL A 42 3.72 -2.56 -5.91
N ALA A 43 3.28 -3.58 -5.20
CA ALA A 43 1.89 -3.68 -4.76
C ALA A 43 1.80 -4.53 -3.47
N THR A 44 0.61 -5.02 -3.18
CA THR A 44 0.36 -5.86 -2.01
C THR A 44 0.73 -7.33 -2.27
N GLU A 45 0.43 -8.19 -1.32
CA GLU A 45 0.55 -9.65 -1.42
C GLU A 45 -0.19 -10.26 -2.62
N ALA A 46 -1.14 -9.56 -3.23
CA ALA A 46 -1.83 -10.03 -4.45
C ALA A 46 -0.87 -10.33 -5.63
N LEU A 47 0.33 -9.75 -5.64
CA LEU A 47 1.36 -10.07 -6.64
C LEU A 47 1.82 -11.54 -6.59
N THR A 48 1.65 -12.24 -5.48
CA THR A 48 2.00 -13.66 -5.36
C THR A 48 1.07 -14.60 -6.13
N LEU A 49 -0.06 -14.10 -6.60
CA LEU A 49 -1.02 -14.86 -7.41
C LEU A 49 -0.58 -15.05 -8.88
N PHE A 50 0.53 -14.41 -9.28
CA PHE A 50 1.05 -14.47 -10.64
C PHE A 50 2.27 -15.41 -10.71
N ASP A 51 2.12 -16.63 -11.19
CA ASP A 51 3.20 -17.62 -11.31
C ASP A 51 4.37 -17.14 -12.19
N SER A 52 4.09 -16.28 -13.16
CA SER A 52 5.08 -15.68 -14.05
C SER A 52 5.95 -14.62 -13.39
N LEU A 53 5.65 -14.24 -12.15
CA LEU A 53 6.40 -13.23 -11.41
C LEU A 53 7.28 -13.85 -10.31
N VAL A 54 8.42 -13.22 -10.10
CA VAL A 54 9.22 -13.37 -8.89
C VAL A 54 8.87 -12.22 -7.97
N THR A 55 8.46 -12.54 -6.74
CA THR A 55 8.06 -11.51 -5.79
C THR A 55 8.94 -11.52 -4.55
N LEU A 56 9.27 -10.33 -4.04
CA LEU A 56 10.09 -10.09 -2.86
C LEU A 56 9.33 -9.22 -1.85
N PRO A 57 9.45 -9.49 -0.55
CA PRO A 57 8.91 -8.59 0.46
C PRO A 57 9.68 -7.26 0.41
N CYS A 58 8.95 -6.15 0.49
CA CYS A 58 9.49 -4.80 0.45
C CYS A 58 9.42 -4.15 1.84
N TYR A 59 8.21 -3.89 2.32
CA TYR A 59 7.94 -3.38 3.66
C TYR A 59 6.59 -3.88 4.18
N THR A 60 6.41 -3.82 5.49
CA THR A 60 5.11 -4.09 6.12
C THR A 60 4.40 -2.80 6.49
N TRP A 61 3.07 -2.83 6.48
CA TRP A 61 2.25 -1.71 6.89
C TRP A 61 0.95 -2.18 7.56
N GLN A 62 0.32 -1.29 8.28
CA GLN A 62 -0.97 -1.51 8.93
C GLN A 62 -1.92 -0.39 8.57
N HIS A 63 -3.21 -0.62 8.73
CA HIS A 63 -4.19 0.43 8.60
C HIS A 63 -4.13 1.41 9.78
N VAL A 64 -4.49 2.65 9.48
CA VAL A 64 -4.83 3.67 10.47
C VAL A 64 -6.23 4.19 10.18
N VAL A 65 -6.90 4.63 11.24
CA VAL A 65 -8.15 5.38 11.12
C VAL A 65 -7.82 6.85 11.26
N VAL A 66 -8.20 7.65 10.28
CA VAL A 66 -7.99 9.11 10.30
C VAL A 66 -9.31 9.83 10.54
N ALA A 67 -9.26 10.87 11.35
CA ALA A 67 -10.41 11.72 11.66
C ALA A 67 -9.95 13.18 11.81
N PRO A 68 -10.84 14.17 11.63
CA PRO A 68 -10.51 15.57 11.93
C PRO A 68 -10.04 15.74 13.37
N LYS A 69 -9.13 16.67 13.63
CA LYS A 69 -8.72 17.00 15.00
C LYS A 69 -9.91 17.34 15.86
N GLY A 70 -9.93 16.78 17.09
CA GLY A 70 -11.02 16.96 18.03
C GLY A 70 -12.25 16.07 17.78
N HIS A 71 -12.22 15.21 16.77
CA HIS A 71 -13.31 14.27 16.51
C HIS A 71 -13.52 13.32 17.71
N THR A 72 -14.78 12.99 18.03
CA THR A 72 -15.13 12.19 19.20
C THR A 72 -14.51 10.79 19.21
N LEU A 73 -14.28 10.19 18.03
CA LEU A 73 -13.60 8.90 17.89
C LEU A 73 -12.19 8.92 18.48
N LEU A 74 -11.51 10.06 18.47
CA LEU A 74 -10.14 10.19 18.99
C LEU A 74 -10.01 9.93 20.50
N LYS A 75 -11.13 9.91 21.22
CA LYS A 75 -11.17 9.50 22.63
C LYS A 75 -10.89 7.99 22.82
N HIS A 76 -11.05 7.22 21.76
CA HIS A 76 -10.84 5.77 21.74
C HIS A 76 -9.48 5.35 21.15
N LYS A 77 -8.44 6.17 21.30
CA LYS A 77 -7.11 5.85 20.72
C LYS A 77 -6.51 4.55 21.25
N GLU A 78 -6.79 4.19 22.50
CA GLU A 78 -6.22 3.03 23.16
C GLU A 78 -7.13 1.79 23.11
N ASP A 79 -8.44 1.98 22.92
CA ASP A 79 -9.46 0.93 22.96
C ASP A 79 -10.31 0.85 21.69
N LEU A 80 -9.76 1.26 20.54
CA LEU A 80 -10.49 1.30 19.27
C LEU A 80 -11.05 -0.08 18.88
N THR A 81 -12.34 -0.13 18.58
CA THR A 81 -13.05 -1.34 18.14
C THR A 81 -13.82 -1.09 16.84
N LEU A 82 -14.21 -2.16 16.15
CA LEU A 82 -15.08 -2.07 14.96
C LEU A 82 -16.44 -1.44 15.30
N LYS A 83 -16.97 -1.67 16.51
CA LYS A 83 -18.21 -1.05 16.99
C LYS A 83 -18.09 0.47 17.13
N HIS A 84 -16.90 0.97 17.52
CA HIS A 84 -16.65 2.41 17.55
C HIS A 84 -16.66 2.99 16.12
N LEU A 85 -16.03 2.33 15.17
CA LEU A 85 -15.98 2.76 13.76
C LEU A 85 -17.36 2.77 13.10
N ALA A 86 -18.17 1.75 13.38
CA ALA A 86 -19.50 1.59 12.79
C ALA A 86 -20.51 2.70 13.17
N ARG A 87 -20.19 3.53 14.16
CA ARG A 87 -21.03 4.67 14.57
C ARG A 87 -20.90 5.88 13.64
N TYR A 88 -19.93 5.87 12.73
CA TYR A 88 -19.60 7.00 11.87
C TYR A 88 -19.67 6.61 10.40
N PRO A 89 -19.96 7.57 9.51
CA PRO A 89 -19.73 7.36 8.09
C PRO A 89 -18.26 7.08 7.82
N ILE A 90 -17.98 6.11 6.94
CA ILE A 90 -16.61 5.65 6.63
C ILE A 90 -16.28 5.99 5.18
N VAL A 91 -15.10 6.56 4.99
CA VAL A 91 -14.46 6.79 3.70
C VAL A 91 -13.28 5.82 3.60
N THR A 92 -13.20 5.01 2.55
CA THR A 92 -12.12 4.02 2.41
C THR A 92 -11.84 3.68 0.94
N TYR A 93 -11.00 2.69 0.70
CA TYR A 93 -10.63 2.25 -0.65
C TYR A 93 -11.76 1.51 -1.37
N GLU A 94 -11.72 1.51 -2.70
CA GLU A 94 -12.56 0.65 -3.54
C GLU A 94 -12.28 -0.84 -3.25
N SER A 95 -13.28 -1.69 -3.53
CA SER A 95 -13.25 -3.13 -3.25
C SER A 95 -12.13 -3.90 -3.97
N GLN A 96 -11.60 -3.35 -5.06
CA GLN A 96 -10.50 -3.96 -5.84
C GLN A 96 -9.13 -3.88 -5.13
N PHE A 97 -9.02 -3.10 -4.05
CA PHE A 97 -7.77 -2.98 -3.29
C PHE A 97 -7.72 -4.02 -2.17
N THR A 98 -6.58 -4.69 -2.04
CA THR A 98 -6.36 -5.75 -1.03
C THR A 98 -6.64 -5.27 0.39
N GLY A 99 -6.26 -4.03 0.71
CA GLY A 99 -6.51 -3.43 2.02
C GLY A 99 -8.00 -3.35 2.36
N ARG A 100 -8.88 -3.05 1.37
CA ARG A 100 -10.32 -3.03 1.56
C ARG A 100 -10.88 -4.42 1.89
N GLY A 101 -10.44 -5.47 1.24
CA GLY A 101 -10.89 -6.83 1.56
C GLY A 101 -10.64 -7.23 3.02
N ARG A 102 -9.55 -6.76 3.63
CA ARG A 102 -9.29 -6.97 5.07
C ARG A 102 -10.24 -6.19 5.96
N ILE A 103 -10.58 -4.96 5.57
CA ILE A 103 -11.58 -4.14 6.28
C ILE A 103 -12.94 -4.86 6.25
N ASP A 104 -13.37 -5.29 5.07
CA ASP A 104 -14.66 -5.97 4.89
C ASP A 104 -14.72 -7.29 5.68
N MET A 105 -13.64 -8.09 5.67
CA MET A 105 -13.55 -9.33 6.46
C MET A 105 -13.63 -9.06 7.96
N ALA A 106 -12.97 -8.02 8.47
CA ALA A 106 -13.00 -7.70 9.88
C ALA A 106 -14.42 -7.33 10.34
N PHE A 107 -15.10 -6.45 9.61
CA PHE A 107 -16.49 -6.08 9.92
C PHE A 107 -17.45 -7.27 9.81
N SER A 108 -17.32 -8.09 8.75
CA SER A 108 -18.15 -9.27 8.56
C SER A 108 -17.94 -10.31 9.64
N GLY A 109 -16.71 -10.49 10.13
CA GLY A 109 -16.37 -11.40 11.22
C GLY A 109 -17.06 -11.09 12.55
N GLU A 110 -17.39 -9.81 12.79
CA GLU A 110 -18.18 -9.39 13.96
C GLU A 110 -19.68 -9.20 13.66
N ASN A 111 -20.15 -9.53 12.45
CA ASN A 111 -21.51 -9.27 11.97
C ASN A 111 -21.90 -7.79 12.04
N ILE A 112 -20.96 -6.89 11.84
CA ILE A 112 -21.17 -5.44 11.79
C ILE A 112 -21.21 -4.99 10.33
N LYS A 113 -22.22 -4.19 9.97
CA LYS A 113 -22.31 -3.55 8.64
C LYS A 113 -21.76 -2.13 8.73
N PRO A 114 -20.59 -1.84 8.13
CA PRO A 114 -20.06 -0.47 8.12
C PRO A 114 -20.91 0.43 7.22
N HIS A 115 -21.05 1.71 7.60
CA HIS A 115 -21.69 2.72 6.77
C HIS A 115 -20.64 3.39 5.88
N ILE A 116 -20.32 2.78 4.74
CA ILE A 116 -19.36 3.33 3.76
C ILE A 116 -20.09 4.35 2.89
N VAL A 117 -19.62 5.60 2.93
CA VAL A 117 -20.24 6.74 2.22
C VAL A 117 -19.43 7.17 1.01
N LEU A 118 -18.14 6.81 0.94
CA LEU A 118 -17.28 7.08 -0.21
C LEU A 118 -16.22 6.00 -0.34
N GLU A 119 -16.02 5.54 -1.57
CA GLU A 119 -14.93 4.65 -1.97
C GLU A 119 -13.99 5.40 -2.91
N ALA A 120 -12.68 5.32 -2.68
CA ALA A 120 -11.67 6.04 -3.45
C ALA A 120 -10.48 5.15 -3.81
N ILE A 121 -9.79 5.53 -4.88
CA ILE A 121 -8.62 4.77 -5.38
C ILE A 121 -7.34 5.09 -4.63
N ASP A 122 -7.27 6.22 -3.92
CA ASP A 122 -6.08 6.62 -3.18
C ASP A 122 -6.39 7.31 -1.84
N SER A 123 -5.36 7.36 -0.98
CA SER A 123 -5.46 7.89 0.37
C SER A 123 -5.61 9.41 0.42
N ASP A 124 -5.12 10.14 -0.57
CA ASP A 124 -5.17 11.62 -0.54
C ASP A 124 -6.61 12.10 -0.78
N VAL A 125 -7.36 11.40 -1.65
CA VAL A 125 -8.80 11.62 -1.83
C VAL A 125 -9.54 11.31 -0.53
N ILE A 126 -9.26 10.15 0.10
CA ILE A 126 -9.88 9.78 1.38
C ILE A 126 -9.62 10.86 2.43
N LYS A 127 -8.37 11.27 2.64
CA LYS A 127 -7.97 12.30 3.61
C LYS A 127 -8.66 13.64 3.34
N THR A 128 -8.78 14.02 2.07
CA THR A 128 -9.46 15.26 1.68
C THR A 128 -10.92 15.27 2.13
N TYR A 129 -11.67 14.20 1.83
CA TYR A 129 -13.08 14.14 2.22
C TYR A 129 -13.30 13.98 3.72
N VAL A 130 -12.37 13.30 4.41
CA VAL A 130 -12.36 13.25 5.89
C VAL A 130 -12.14 14.64 6.47
N GLY A 131 -11.18 15.40 5.93
CA GLY A 131 -10.93 16.79 6.33
C GLY A 131 -12.12 17.72 6.11
N LEU A 132 -12.96 17.45 5.11
CA LEU A 132 -14.22 18.15 4.86
C LEU A 132 -15.38 17.69 5.76
N GLY A 133 -15.16 16.71 6.64
CA GLY A 133 -16.15 16.24 7.60
C GLY A 133 -17.13 15.20 7.06
N LEU A 134 -16.83 14.53 5.92
CA LEU A 134 -17.72 13.49 5.36
C LEU A 134 -17.82 12.25 6.27
N GLY A 135 -16.85 12.03 7.14
CA GLY A 135 -16.79 10.91 8.08
C GLY A 135 -15.37 10.66 8.58
N ILE A 136 -15.10 9.44 8.96
CA ILE A 136 -13.77 8.95 9.32
C ILE A 136 -13.15 8.19 8.13
N GLY A 137 -11.82 8.19 8.04
CA GLY A 137 -11.11 7.47 6.96
C GLY A 137 -10.42 6.22 7.47
N ILE A 138 -10.42 5.12 6.71
CA ILE A 138 -9.57 3.96 6.95
C ILE A 138 -8.57 3.87 5.80
N ILE A 139 -7.29 4.10 6.10
CA ILE A 139 -6.22 4.17 5.10
C ILE A 139 -4.99 3.35 5.51
N ALA A 140 -4.09 3.11 4.56
CA ALA A 140 -2.77 2.55 4.86
C ALA A 140 -1.96 3.54 5.72
N GLY A 141 -1.36 3.09 6.81
CA GLY A 141 -0.62 3.94 7.75
C GLY A 141 0.55 4.69 7.11
N VAL A 142 1.18 4.10 6.09
CA VAL A 142 2.25 4.75 5.30
C VAL A 142 1.78 5.98 4.52
N ALA A 143 0.47 6.16 4.37
CA ALA A 143 -0.12 7.29 3.66
C ALA A 143 -0.45 8.48 4.57
N PHE A 144 -0.32 8.33 5.88
CA PHE A 144 -0.53 9.40 6.85
C PHE A 144 0.81 10.01 7.28
N ASP A 145 0.88 11.31 7.25
CA ASP A 145 2.00 12.11 7.71
C ASP A 145 1.46 13.24 8.60
N ALA A 146 1.85 13.25 9.88
CA ALA A 146 1.28 14.16 10.88
C ALA A 146 1.54 15.66 10.59
N GLU A 147 2.65 15.97 9.89
CA GLU A 147 2.96 17.35 9.51
C GLU A 147 2.14 17.78 8.29
N ARG A 148 2.17 16.97 7.23
CA ARG A 148 1.45 17.24 5.98
C ARG A 148 -0.06 17.19 6.14
N ASP A 149 -0.54 16.20 6.89
CA ASP A 149 -1.97 15.96 7.12
C ASP A 149 -2.45 16.62 8.43
N SER A 150 -1.85 17.75 8.82
CA SER A 150 -2.04 18.44 10.09
C SER A 150 -3.49 18.75 10.52
N PRO A 151 -4.50 18.87 9.64
CA PRO A 151 -5.90 18.97 10.07
C PRO A 151 -6.50 17.68 10.61
N LEU A 152 -5.81 16.54 10.38
CA LEU A 152 -6.25 15.21 10.77
C LEU A 152 -5.41 14.65 11.92
N GLU A 153 -5.97 13.67 12.59
CA GLU A 153 -5.25 12.77 13.51
C GLU A 153 -5.49 11.33 13.11
N ALA A 154 -4.49 10.47 13.38
CA ALA A 154 -4.57 9.05 13.10
C ALA A 154 -4.60 8.22 14.38
N ILE A 155 -5.36 7.12 14.36
CA ILE A 155 -5.39 6.07 15.35
C ILE A 155 -4.88 4.79 14.71
N MET A 156 -3.92 4.10 15.34
CA MET A 156 -3.44 2.80 14.88
C MET A 156 -4.56 1.76 14.91
N ALA A 157 -4.77 1.09 13.79
CA ALA A 157 -5.84 0.10 13.63
C ALA A 157 -5.33 -1.28 13.18
N GLY A 158 -4.03 -1.54 13.35
CA GLY A 158 -3.41 -2.82 12.98
C GLY A 158 -4.02 -4.01 13.73
N HIS A 159 -4.45 -3.84 14.96
CA HIS A 159 -5.12 -4.88 15.75
C HIS A 159 -6.51 -5.25 15.20
N LEU A 160 -7.16 -4.36 14.43
CA LEU A 160 -8.45 -4.62 13.80
C LEU A 160 -8.30 -5.28 12.41
N PHE A 161 -7.31 -4.84 11.63
CA PHE A 161 -7.21 -5.17 10.20
C PHE A 161 -5.96 -5.98 9.83
N GLY A 162 -5.07 -6.23 10.80
CA GLY A 162 -3.84 -6.99 10.62
C GLY A 162 -2.70 -6.19 10.00
N THR A 163 -1.63 -6.90 9.69
CA THR A 163 -0.43 -6.39 9.04
C THR A 163 -0.38 -6.88 7.60
N HIS A 164 -0.01 -6.00 6.70
CA HIS A 164 0.13 -6.24 5.27
C HIS A 164 1.58 -6.17 4.84
N THR A 165 1.93 -6.88 3.77
CA THR A 165 3.26 -6.83 3.18
C THR A 165 3.17 -6.26 1.77
N ALA A 166 3.78 -5.10 1.57
CA ALA A 166 4.06 -4.62 0.21
C ALA A 166 5.16 -5.50 -0.40
N ARG A 167 4.99 -5.86 -1.66
CA ARG A 167 5.92 -6.72 -2.39
C ARG A 167 6.40 -6.02 -3.65
N LEU A 168 7.64 -6.32 -4.01
CA LEU A 168 8.17 -6.05 -5.33
C LEU A 168 7.88 -7.24 -6.24
N ALA A 169 7.69 -6.99 -7.52
CA ALA A 169 7.57 -8.02 -8.52
C ALA A 169 8.42 -7.69 -9.75
N VAL A 170 9.04 -8.72 -10.30
CA VAL A 170 9.69 -8.69 -11.62
C VAL A 170 9.29 -9.95 -12.38
N ARG A 171 9.30 -9.90 -13.70
CA ARG A 171 8.99 -11.07 -14.52
C ARG A 171 10.07 -12.13 -14.38
N ARG A 172 9.67 -13.38 -14.21
CA ARG A 172 10.57 -14.53 -14.12
C ARG A 172 11.33 -14.72 -15.44
N GLY A 173 12.61 -15.07 -15.37
CA GLY A 173 13.45 -15.36 -16.51
C GLY A 173 13.81 -14.16 -17.39
N VAL A 174 13.44 -12.93 -17.00
CA VAL A 174 13.79 -11.73 -17.75
C VAL A 174 15.20 -11.26 -17.43
N PHE A 175 15.92 -10.79 -18.44
CA PHE A 175 17.21 -10.12 -18.21
C PHE A 175 16.97 -8.76 -17.56
N LEU A 176 17.48 -8.58 -16.35
CA LEU A 176 17.42 -7.30 -15.63
C LEU A 176 18.74 -6.56 -15.80
N ARG A 177 18.68 -5.31 -16.26
CA ARG A 177 19.83 -4.41 -16.36
C ARG A 177 20.34 -4.02 -14.96
N ASP A 178 21.62 -3.67 -14.85
CA ASP A 178 22.23 -3.32 -13.56
C ASP A 178 21.51 -2.21 -12.81
N PHE A 179 21.01 -1.21 -13.51
CA PHE A 179 20.22 -0.14 -12.89
C PHE A 179 18.86 -0.64 -12.38
N THR A 180 18.25 -1.63 -13.03
CA THR A 180 17.01 -2.27 -12.53
C THR A 180 17.28 -3.03 -11.23
N PHE A 181 18.38 -3.78 -11.16
CA PHE A 181 18.81 -4.41 -9.89
C PHE A 181 19.09 -3.38 -8.80
N THR A 182 19.73 -2.27 -9.13
CA THR A 182 19.96 -1.20 -8.15
C THR A 182 18.64 -0.62 -7.64
N CYS A 183 17.69 -0.39 -8.51
CA CYS A 183 16.35 0.08 -8.12
C CYS A 183 15.66 -0.90 -7.17
N LEU A 184 15.71 -2.21 -7.46
CA LEU A 184 15.18 -3.25 -6.59
C LEU A 184 15.87 -3.28 -5.22
N GLN A 185 17.20 -3.13 -5.17
CA GLN A 185 17.96 -3.06 -3.91
C GLN A 185 17.63 -1.83 -3.07
N MET A 186 17.39 -0.67 -3.72
CA MET A 186 16.93 0.53 -3.02
C MET A 186 15.56 0.33 -2.36
N MET A 187 14.68 -0.43 -2.99
CA MET A 187 13.35 -0.74 -2.47
C MET A 187 13.34 -1.90 -1.45
N ALA A 188 14.28 -2.86 -1.56
CA ALA A 188 14.42 -4.00 -0.68
C ALA A 188 15.90 -4.19 -0.26
N PRO A 189 16.44 -3.31 0.59
CA PRO A 189 17.87 -3.27 0.92
C PRO A 189 18.39 -4.53 1.64
N LYS A 190 17.50 -5.32 2.22
CA LYS A 190 17.82 -6.59 2.87
C LYS A 190 18.03 -7.76 1.88
N VAL A 191 17.69 -7.55 0.61
CA VAL A 191 17.81 -8.60 -0.42
C VAL A 191 19.18 -8.49 -1.09
N ASP A 192 19.97 -9.55 -0.95
CA ASP A 192 21.27 -9.67 -1.60
C ASP A 192 21.13 -9.77 -3.14
N LYS A 193 22.08 -9.15 -3.88
CA LYS A 193 22.08 -9.12 -5.35
C LYS A 193 22.16 -10.52 -5.95
N GLN A 194 22.92 -11.42 -5.35
CA GLN A 194 23.05 -12.80 -5.85
C GLN A 194 21.75 -13.58 -5.62
N HIS A 195 21.14 -13.42 -4.45
CA HIS A 195 19.83 -14.01 -4.15
C HIS A 195 18.76 -13.54 -5.13
N LEU A 196 18.72 -12.23 -5.42
CA LEU A 196 17.83 -11.65 -6.43
C LEU A 196 18.01 -12.28 -7.82
N LYS A 197 19.28 -12.43 -8.27
CA LYS A 197 19.60 -13.07 -9.55
C LYS A 197 19.12 -14.52 -9.57
N ASN A 198 19.41 -15.28 -8.53
CA ASN A 198 19.00 -16.68 -8.44
C ASN A 198 17.47 -16.82 -8.51
N LEU A 199 16.71 -15.97 -7.80
CA LEU A 199 15.26 -15.97 -7.85
C LEU A 199 14.71 -15.64 -9.23
N VAL A 200 15.28 -14.65 -9.91
CA VAL A 200 14.80 -14.20 -11.24
C VAL A 200 15.09 -15.23 -12.31
N PHE A 201 16.27 -15.86 -12.28
CA PHE A 201 16.69 -16.82 -13.30
C PHE A 201 16.39 -18.27 -12.95
N GLY A 202 15.83 -18.55 -11.76
CA GLY A 202 15.47 -19.91 -11.35
C GLY A 202 16.69 -20.84 -11.13
N GLN A 203 17.86 -20.27 -10.86
CA GLN A 203 19.03 -21.06 -10.44
C GLN A 203 18.90 -21.31 -8.92
N MET A 204 18.56 -22.54 -8.57
CA MET A 204 18.72 -23.06 -7.20
C MET A 204 20.20 -23.34 -6.91
#